data_c70c810686c702045bc6457274855adb
#
_entry.id   c70c810686c702045bc6457274855adb
#
_cell.length_a   1.000
_cell.length_b   1.000
_cell.length_c   1.000
_cell.angle_alpha   90.00
_cell.angle_beta   90.00
_cell.angle_gamma   90.00
#
_symmetry.space_group_name_H-M   'P 1'
#
loop_
_entity.id
_entity.type
_entity.pdbx_description
1 polymer ?
#
loop_
_entity_poly.entity_id
_entity_poly.type
_entity_poly.pdbx_seq_one_letter_code
_entity_poly.pdbx_strand_id
1 'polypeptide(L)'
;MTFMLSSKVSSLLEYPGRILCGCVLLLLASAAQALTVYKHVDKHGNVTYTDQALAGAEVFVFRDRMVEQLDLQVKLETKKHEAGETLLVRNDLYAPVEIRLELSNVSNAVGAPDQPISWVLQPRSKIRLVTLSRRDPTQPMHYKPKLSYALGDPRLLPKNNAYPLPWLGGPFRLTQGANGKYSHFTPKGRYALDIAMPVGTPIVAARAGVVVKIENQQSGRGNNPSGNFVRVLHDDGTMGVYLHLS
;
A
#
# COMPACT_ATOMS: atom_id res chain seq x y z
N MET A 1 10.49 14.28 -36.35
CA MET A 1 10.58 13.97 -37.82
C MET A 1 9.22 13.46 -38.23
N THR A 2 8.48 14.33 -38.93
CA THR A 2 7.09 14.17 -39.33
C THR A 2 7.04 13.53 -40.69
N PHE A 3 6.22 12.52 -40.93
CA PHE A 3 5.80 12.12 -42.27
C PHE A 3 4.29 11.89 -42.29
N MET A 4 3.61 12.79 -43.02
CA MET A 4 2.30 12.60 -43.62
C MET A 4 2.48 11.96 -44.97
N LEU A 5 1.57 11.05 -45.36
CA LEU A 5 1.22 10.84 -46.74
C LEU A 5 -0.24 10.40 -46.87
N SER A 6 -0.90 11.18 -47.69
CA SER A 6 -2.30 11.21 -48.06
C SER A 6 -2.56 10.39 -49.34
N SER A 7 -3.86 10.07 -49.50
CA SER A 7 -4.62 9.89 -50.80
C SER A 7 -4.65 8.46 -51.34
N LYS A 8 -5.73 8.00 -51.91
CA LYS A 8 -6.99 8.35 -52.52
C LYS A 8 -7.76 7.07 -52.89
N VAL A 9 -9.02 7.02 -52.59
CA VAL A 9 -10.22 6.75 -53.39
C VAL A 9 -10.10 5.95 -54.69
N SER A 10 -10.91 4.90 -54.84
CA SER A 10 -11.87 4.59 -55.92
C SER A 10 -12.47 3.19 -55.71
N SER A 11 -13.69 3.09 -55.36
CA SER A 11 -14.95 2.82 -56.05
C SER A 11 -15.11 1.47 -56.79
N LEU A 12 -16.27 0.82 -56.44
CA LEU A 12 -17.16 -0.05 -57.18
C LEU A 12 -16.82 -1.54 -57.33
N LEU A 13 -17.65 -2.40 -56.77
CA LEU A 13 -18.73 -3.14 -57.42
C LEU A 13 -19.34 -4.20 -56.49
N GLU A 14 -20.65 -4.22 -56.50
CA GLU A 14 -21.52 -5.19 -55.83
C GLU A 14 -21.36 -6.61 -56.38
N TYR A 15 -21.53 -7.63 -55.52
CA TYR A 15 -22.39 -8.80 -55.75
C TYR A 15 -22.54 -9.67 -54.48
N PRO A 16 -23.68 -10.33 -54.29
CA PRO A 16 -24.09 -10.90 -53.00
C PRO A 16 -23.68 -12.36 -52.84
N GLY A 17 -22.98 -12.65 -51.81
CA GLY A 17 -22.70 -14.04 -51.40
C GLY A 17 -22.82 -14.17 -49.90
N ARG A 18 -23.88 -14.83 -49.44
CA ARG A 18 -24.07 -15.27 -48.07
C ARG A 18 -22.92 -16.15 -47.66
N ILE A 19 -22.01 -15.62 -46.88
CA ILE A 19 -21.06 -16.42 -46.10
C ILE A 19 -21.38 -16.14 -44.65
N LEU A 20 -21.91 -17.17 -43.99
CA LEU A 20 -22.07 -17.25 -42.54
C LEU A 20 -20.67 -17.26 -41.94
N CYS A 21 -20.14 -16.09 -41.61
CA CYS A 21 -18.88 -15.98 -40.88
C CYS A 21 -19.21 -16.07 -39.42
N GLY A 22 -19.06 -17.28 -38.85
CA GLY A 22 -19.12 -17.49 -37.42
C GLY A 22 -18.00 -16.70 -36.77
N CYS A 23 -18.33 -15.56 -36.17
CA CYS A 23 -17.44 -14.88 -35.27
C CYS A 23 -17.20 -15.74 -34.03
N VAL A 24 -16.15 -16.56 -34.07
CA VAL A 24 -15.56 -17.12 -32.85
C VAL A 24 -14.93 -15.94 -32.09
N LEU A 25 -15.67 -15.38 -31.15
CA LEU A 25 -15.12 -14.49 -30.14
C LEU A 25 -14.13 -15.32 -29.30
N LEU A 26 -12.87 -15.28 -29.67
CA LEU A 26 -11.79 -15.68 -28.76
C LEU A 26 -11.76 -14.66 -27.61
N LEU A 27 -12.45 -14.97 -26.52
CA LEU A 27 -12.23 -14.36 -25.22
C LEU A 27 -10.80 -14.72 -24.81
N LEU A 28 -9.86 -13.86 -25.17
CA LEU A 28 -8.56 -13.82 -24.52
C LEU A 28 -8.81 -13.37 -23.07
N ALA A 29 -9.11 -14.34 -22.22
CA ALA A 29 -8.97 -14.16 -20.78
C ALA A 29 -7.46 -13.92 -20.56
N SER A 30 -7.08 -12.64 -20.45
CA SER A 30 -5.80 -12.27 -19.87
C SER A 30 -5.83 -12.80 -18.44
N ALA A 31 -5.27 -13.99 -18.23
CA ALA A 31 -4.98 -14.47 -16.89
C ALA A 31 -4.05 -13.42 -16.27
N ALA A 32 -4.56 -12.65 -15.33
CA ALA A 32 -3.73 -11.85 -14.46
C ALA A 32 -2.76 -12.82 -13.81
N GLN A 33 -1.50 -12.83 -14.26
CA GLN A 33 -0.47 -13.64 -13.64
C GLN A 33 -0.26 -13.05 -12.23
N ALA A 34 -0.70 -13.78 -11.23
CA ALA A 34 -0.39 -13.44 -9.85
C ALA A 34 1.14 -13.40 -9.74
N LEU A 35 1.67 -12.23 -9.39
CA LEU A 35 3.09 -12.06 -9.14
C LEU A 35 3.48 -13.00 -7.99
N THR A 36 4.26 -14.03 -8.30
CA THR A 36 4.79 -14.93 -7.28
C THR A 36 6.00 -14.27 -6.67
N VAL A 37 5.96 -13.98 -5.37
CA VAL A 37 7.09 -13.44 -4.64
C VAL A 37 7.71 -14.56 -3.82
N TYR A 38 9.03 -14.66 -3.88
CA TYR A 38 9.83 -15.63 -3.12
C TYR A 38 10.53 -14.92 -1.97
N LYS A 39 10.52 -15.53 -0.80
CA LYS A 39 11.29 -15.13 0.35
C LYS A 39 12.55 -15.99 0.43
N HIS A 40 13.70 -15.39 0.37
CA HIS A 40 14.99 -16.04 0.55
C HIS A 40 15.66 -15.52 1.84
N VAL A 41 16.17 -16.42 2.65
CA VAL A 41 16.95 -16.09 3.85
C VAL A 41 18.37 -16.59 3.61
N ASP A 42 19.35 -15.69 3.58
CA ASP A 42 20.73 -16.06 3.40
C ASP A 42 21.34 -16.66 4.67
N LYS A 43 22.58 -17.18 4.56
CA LYS A 43 23.33 -17.78 5.69
C LYS A 43 23.64 -16.78 6.84
N HIS A 44 23.43 -15.49 6.64
CA HIS A 44 23.61 -14.44 7.63
C HIS A 44 22.28 -13.97 8.25
N GLY A 45 21.15 -14.60 7.84
CA GLY A 45 19.82 -14.24 8.32
C GLY A 45 19.18 -13.06 7.58
N ASN A 46 19.80 -12.53 6.50
CA ASN A 46 19.19 -11.48 5.72
C ASN A 46 18.04 -12.03 4.89
N VAL A 47 16.90 -11.36 4.94
CA VAL A 47 15.70 -11.72 4.21
C VAL A 47 15.61 -10.91 2.93
N THR A 48 15.51 -11.59 1.79
CA THR A 48 15.30 -11.00 0.48
C THR A 48 13.96 -11.47 -0.07
N TYR A 49 13.17 -10.55 -0.63
CA TYR A 49 11.96 -10.87 -1.38
C TYR A 49 12.22 -10.58 -2.86
N THR A 50 11.88 -11.53 -3.71
CA THR A 50 12.15 -11.47 -5.16
C THR A 50 11.03 -12.16 -5.94
N ASP A 51 10.82 -11.76 -7.17
CA ASP A 51 9.95 -12.44 -8.14
C ASP A 51 10.63 -13.64 -8.83
N GLN A 52 11.92 -13.84 -8.59
CA GLN A 52 12.68 -14.95 -9.15
C GLN A 52 12.79 -16.09 -8.15
N ALA A 53 12.58 -17.32 -8.65
CA ALA A 53 12.79 -18.54 -7.88
C ALA A 53 14.31 -18.74 -7.64
N LEU A 54 14.81 -18.32 -6.49
CA LEU A 54 16.17 -18.58 -6.05
C LEU A 54 16.23 -19.95 -5.35
N ALA A 55 17.37 -20.64 -5.47
CA ALA A 55 17.58 -21.90 -4.75
C ALA A 55 17.44 -21.69 -3.24
N GLY A 56 16.57 -22.46 -2.58
CA GLY A 56 16.28 -22.32 -1.15
C GLY A 56 15.30 -21.20 -0.79
N ALA A 57 14.73 -20.50 -1.78
CA ALA A 57 13.69 -19.52 -1.52
C ALA A 57 12.32 -20.19 -1.37
N GLU A 58 11.54 -19.75 -0.39
CA GLU A 58 10.16 -20.17 -0.20
C GLU A 58 9.22 -19.21 -0.95
N VAL A 59 8.14 -19.76 -1.52
CA VAL A 59 7.09 -18.93 -2.11
C VAL A 59 6.43 -18.12 -0.99
N PHE A 60 6.58 -16.81 -1.06
CA PHE A 60 5.89 -15.90 -0.15
C PHE A 60 4.53 -15.55 -0.75
N VAL A 61 3.50 -16.20 -0.24
CA VAL A 61 2.13 -15.87 -0.61
C VAL A 61 1.75 -14.56 0.09
N PHE A 62 1.73 -13.48 -0.66
CA PHE A 62 1.01 -12.29 -0.21
C PHE A 62 -0.45 -12.68 -0.08
N ARG A 63 -0.93 -12.83 1.13
CA ARG A 63 -2.37 -12.89 1.33
C ARG A 63 -2.92 -11.54 0.86
N ASP A 64 -3.95 -11.55 0.04
CA ASP A 64 -4.60 -10.37 -0.56
C ASP A 64 -4.88 -9.22 0.43
N ARG A 65 -4.84 -9.52 1.73
CA ARG A 65 -5.01 -8.56 2.83
C ARG A 65 -3.77 -7.74 3.20
N MET A 66 -2.59 -8.06 2.68
CA MET A 66 -1.38 -7.23 2.87
C MET A 66 -1.29 -6.09 1.87
N VAL A 67 -2.02 -6.22 0.78
CA VAL A 67 -2.08 -5.26 -0.30
C VAL A 67 -3.39 -4.54 -0.11
N GLU A 68 -3.40 -3.33 0.48
CA GLU A 68 -4.50 -2.41 0.31
C GLU A 68 -5.32 -1.96 1.51
N GLN A 69 -5.72 -0.73 1.34
CA GLN A 69 -6.75 0.00 2.08
C GLN A 69 -6.50 0.00 3.58
N LEU A 70 -5.47 0.76 3.98
CA LEU A 70 -5.21 1.09 5.40
C LEU A 70 -6.53 1.38 6.13
N ASP A 71 -7.47 2.06 5.44
CA ASP A 71 -8.79 2.40 5.95
C ASP A 71 -9.67 1.20 6.30
N LEU A 72 -9.47 0.06 5.65
CA LEU A 72 -10.22 -1.16 5.94
C LEU A 72 -9.53 -2.07 6.97
N GLN A 73 -8.30 -1.78 7.34
CA GLN A 73 -7.48 -2.64 8.21
C GLN A 73 -7.35 -2.10 9.63
N VAL A 74 -7.63 -0.81 9.84
CA VAL A 74 -7.72 -0.20 11.18
C VAL A 74 -9.18 0.13 11.44
N LYS A 75 -9.83 -0.62 12.34
CA LYS A 75 -11.27 -0.58 12.52
C LYS A 75 -11.65 -0.22 13.94
N LEU A 76 -12.59 0.72 14.04
CA LEU A 76 -13.34 0.94 15.28
C LEU A 76 -14.51 -0.05 15.34
N GLU A 77 -14.58 -0.81 16.40
CA GLU A 77 -15.68 -1.76 16.66
C GLU A 77 -16.41 -1.34 17.94
N THR A 78 -17.71 -1.47 17.91
CA THR A 78 -18.56 -1.23 19.09
C THR A 78 -19.14 -2.55 19.57
N LYS A 79 -18.86 -2.89 20.82
CA LYS A 79 -19.49 -4.03 21.50
C LYS A 79 -20.54 -3.51 22.48
N LYS A 80 -21.80 -3.78 22.19
CA LYS A 80 -22.94 -3.43 23.06
C LYS A 80 -23.04 -4.42 24.22
N HIS A 81 -23.45 -3.91 25.36
CA HIS A 81 -23.79 -4.68 26.57
C HIS A 81 -24.96 -4.01 27.30
N GLU A 82 -25.48 -4.63 28.31
CA GLU A 82 -26.71 -4.18 28.99
C GLU A 82 -26.60 -2.75 29.52
N ALA A 83 -25.48 -2.39 30.15
CA ALA A 83 -25.27 -1.07 30.75
C ALA A 83 -24.76 0.00 29.75
N GLY A 84 -24.34 -0.36 28.52
CA GLY A 84 -23.76 0.58 27.59
C GLY A 84 -22.99 -0.05 26.43
N GLU A 85 -21.83 0.51 26.10
CA GLU A 85 -21.06 0.10 24.94
C GLU A 85 -19.53 0.17 25.23
N THR A 86 -18.80 -0.76 24.63
CA THR A 86 -17.33 -0.74 24.65
C THR A 86 -16.80 -0.49 23.25
N LEU A 87 -15.94 0.51 23.11
CA LEU A 87 -15.24 0.82 21.88
C LEU A 87 -13.90 0.11 21.86
N LEU A 88 -13.70 -0.70 20.83
CA LEU A 88 -12.48 -1.44 20.58
C LEU A 88 -11.89 -0.96 19.27
N VAL A 89 -10.55 -0.95 19.17
CA VAL A 89 -9.89 -0.72 17.89
C VAL A 89 -9.05 -1.94 17.55
N ARG A 90 -9.16 -2.36 16.30
CA ARG A 90 -8.44 -3.49 15.75
C ARG A 90 -7.50 -3.02 14.67
N ASN A 91 -6.25 -3.49 14.74
CA ASN A 91 -5.22 -3.34 13.72
C ASN A 91 -5.00 -4.68 13.02
N ASP A 92 -5.45 -4.79 11.79
CA ASP A 92 -5.24 -5.97 10.93
C ASP A 92 -3.96 -5.89 10.11
N LEU A 93 -3.17 -4.81 10.24
CA LEU A 93 -1.88 -4.64 9.57
C LEU A 93 -0.79 -5.45 10.26
N TYR A 94 0.28 -5.74 9.52
CA TYR A 94 1.51 -6.33 10.05
C TYR A 94 2.50 -5.28 10.57
N ALA A 95 2.09 -4.04 10.64
CA ALA A 95 2.87 -2.92 11.15
C ALA A 95 2.13 -2.23 12.32
N PRO A 96 2.84 -1.55 13.22
CA PRO A 96 2.22 -0.74 14.26
C PRO A 96 1.46 0.44 13.65
N VAL A 97 0.44 0.90 14.34
CA VAL A 97 -0.40 2.04 13.93
C VAL A 97 -0.65 2.94 15.12
N GLU A 98 -0.31 4.20 14.99
CA GLU A 98 -0.79 5.23 15.91
C GLU A 98 -2.25 5.53 15.59
N ILE A 99 -3.10 5.53 16.60
CA ILE A 99 -4.51 5.90 16.48
C ILE A 99 -4.83 7.09 17.38
N ARG A 100 -5.85 7.85 16.97
CA ARG A 100 -6.46 8.91 17.78
C ARG A 100 -7.99 8.77 17.69
N LEU A 101 -8.62 8.47 18.82
CA LEU A 101 -10.06 8.42 18.98
C LEU A 101 -10.56 9.69 19.65
N GLU A 102 -11.49 10.37 19.01
CA GLU A 102 -12.18 11.53 19.52
C GLU A 102 -13.68 11.22 19.61
N LEU A 103 -14.31 11.57 20.74
CA LEU A 103 -15.74 11.48 20.92
C LEU A 103 -16.34 12.88 20.97
N SER A 104 -17.36 13.13 20.16
CA SER A 104 -18.09 14.39 20.12
C SER A 104 -19.57 14.17 20.30
N ASN A 105 -20.34 15.23 20.59
CA ASN A 105 -21.78 15.20 20.81
C ASN A 105 -22.19 14.16 21.87
N VAL A 106 -21.42 14.11 22.95
CA VAL A 106 -21.63 13.12 24.03
C VAL A 106 -22.81 13.56 24.88
N SER A 107 -23.82 12.70 24.99
CA SER A 107 -24.94 12.89 25.92
C SER A 107 -25.37 11.56 26.53
N ASN A 108 -25.78 11.60 27.80
CA ASN A 108 -26.17 10.45 28.60
C ASN A 108 -25.12 9.33 28.62
N ALA A 109 -23.82 9.70 28.56
CA ALA A 109 -22.70 8.76 28.60
C ALA A 109 -21.77 9.05 29.77
N VAL A 110 -21.45 8.03 30.55
CA VAL A 110 -20.42 8.03 31.59
C VAL A 110 -19.23 7.26 31.08
N GLY A 111 -18.01 7.74 31.40
CA GLY A 111 -16.76 7.12 30.95
C GLY A 111 -16.25 7.66 29.61
N ALA A 112 -16.95 8.65 29.02
CA ALA A 112 -16.43 9.35 27.85
C ALA A 112 -15.21 10.20 28.27
N PRO A 113 -14.09 10.11 27.54
CA PRO A 113 -12.93 10.93 27.80
C PRO A 113 -13.15 12.38 27.37
N ASP A 114 -12.68 13.35 28.17
CA ASP A 114 -12.74 14.77 27.85
C ASP A 114 -11.74 15.17 26.76
N GLN A 115 -10.72 14.38 26.56
CA GLN A 115 -9.67 14.58 25.57
C GLN A 115 -9.56 13.38 24.61
N PRO A 116 -9.13 13.57 23.38
CA PRO A 116 -8.88 12.47 22.48
C PRO A 116 -7.90 11.45 23.03
N ILE A 117 -8.22 10.16 22.88
CA ILE A 117 -7.34 9.06 23.24
C ILE A 117 -6.36 8.79 22.10
N SER A 118 -5.07 8.91 22.36
CA SER A 118 -4.01 8.47 21.45
C SER A 118 -3.35 7.20 21.95
N TRP A 119 -3.11 6.24 21.06
CA TRP A 119 -2.50 4.97 21.40
C TRP A 119 -1.75 4.38 20.21
N VAL A 120 -0.69 3.60 20.46
CA VAL A 120 -0.01 2.82 19.42
C VAL A 120 -0.46 1.37 19.52
N LEU A 121 -1.19 0.91 18.51
CA LEU A 121 -1.58 -0.49 18.36
C LEU A 121 -0.44 -1.29 17.76
N GLN A 122 -0.14 -2.42 18.37
CA GLN A 122 0.81 -3.38 17.83
C GLN A 122 0.26 -4.05 16.55
N PRO A 123 1.11 -4.63 15.72
CA PRO A 123 0.67 -5.43 14.57
C PRO A 123 -0.33 -6.51 14.99
N ARG A 124 -1.36 -6.72 14.17
CA ARG A 124 -2.33 -7.80 14.34
C ARG A 124 -2.99 -7.83 15.72
N SER A 125 -3.24 -6.66 16.29
CA SER A 125 -3.77 -6.53 17.65
C SER A 125 -5.15 -5.89 17.69
N LYS A 126 -5.83 -6.12 18.82
CA LYS A 126 -7.13 -5.50 19.14
C LYS A 126 -7.10 -5.08 20.59
N ILE A 127 -7.46 -3.84 20.85
CA ILE A 127 -7.52 -3.31 22.23
C ILE A 127 -8.88 -2.68 22.52
N ARG A 128 -9.24 -2.66 23.78
CA ARG A 128 -10.33 -1.88 24.31
C ARG A 128 -9.83 -0.48 24.64
N LEU A 129 -10.43 0.56 24.05
CA LEU A 129 -10.07 1.94 24.29
C LEU A 129 -10.90 2.57 25.39
N VAL A 130 -12.22 2.42 25.31
CA VAL A 130 -13.12 3.07 26.26
C VAL A 130 -14.38 2.23 26.43
N THR A 131 -14.93 2.24 27.65
CA THR A 131 -16.25 1.69 27.95
C THR A 131 -17.16 2.85 28.37
N LEU A 132 -18.29 2.96 27.70
CA LEU A 132 -19.32 3.98 27.92
C LEU A 132 -20.51 3.31 28.59
N SER A 133 -21.04 3.93 29.64
CA SER A 133 -22.27 3.48 30.29
C SER A 133 -23.31 4.57 30.27
N ARG A 134 -24.60 4.19 30.24
CA ARG A 134 -25.68 5.17 30.34
C ARG A 134 -25.71 5.79 31.72
N ARG A 135 -25.81 7.13 31.80
CA ARG A 135 -26.01 7.86 33.05
C ARG A 135 -27.43 7.63 33.57
N ASP A 136 -28.41 7.74 32.68
CA ASP A 136 -29.82 7.40 32.91
C ASP A 136 -30.17 6.17 32.05
N PRO A 137 -30.45 5.02 32.65
CA PRO A 137 -30.79 3.80 31.92
C PRO A 137 -32.02 3.91 31.02
N THR A 138 -32.94 4.84 31.34
CA THR A 138 -34.21 5.04 30.61
C THR A 138 -34.02 5.88 29.34
N GLN A 139 -32.90 6.58 29.23
CA GLN A 139 -32.62 7.47 28.10
C GLN A 139 -31.56 6.86 27.17
N PRO A 140 -31.65 7.13 25.87
CA PRO A 140 -30.62 6.70 24.92
C PRO A 140 -29.30 7.44 25.17
N MET A 141 -28.20 6.72 24.99
CA MET A 141 -26.85 7.29 24.98
C MET A 141 -26.50 7.71 23.55
N HIS A 142 -25.91 8.90 23.41
CA HIS A 142 -25.47 9.42 22.12
C HIS A 142 -24.00 9.86 22.18
N TYR A 143 -23.27 9.60 21.12
CA TYR A 143 -21.92 10.11 20.87
C TYR A 143 -21.57 9.93 19.39
N LYS A 144 -20.61 10.70 18.90
CA LYS A 144 -20.08 10.58 17.55
C LYS A 144 -18.58 10.28 17.63
N PRO A 145 -18.15 9.05 17.31
CA PRO A 145 -16.76 8.69 17.31
C PRO A 145 -16.08 9.11 16.01
N LYS A 146 -14.85 9.59 16.12
CA LYS A 146 -13.95 9.85 15.00
C LYS A 146 -12.63 9.16 15.28
N LEU A 147 -12.32 8.12 14.49
CA LEU A 147 -11.03 7.46 14.53
C LEU A 147 -10.13 8.02 13.44
N SER A 148 -8.95 8.51 13.82
CA SER A 148 -7.87 8.87 12.90
C SER A 148 -6.68 7.95 13.20
N TYR A 149 -5.87 7.66 12.19
CA TYR A 149 -4.72 6.79 12.38
C TYR A 149 -3.58 7.15 11.42
N ALA A 150 -2.36 6.81 11.84
CA ALA A 150 -1.14 6.92 11.05
C ALA A 150 -0.33 5.62 11.16
N LEU A 151 0.28 5.20 10.06
CA LEU A 151 1.12 4.02 10.03
C LEU A 151 2.42 4.30 10.80
N GLY A 152 2.84 3.37 11.63
CA GLY A 152 4.08 3.40 12.38
C GLY A 152 3.88 3.68 13.89
N ASP A 153 5.01 3.79 14.56
CA ASP A 153 5.09 4.16 15.97
C ASP A 153 5.88 5.47 16.08
N PRO A 154 5.26 6.61 16.44
CA PRO A 154 5.92 7.91 16.48
C PRO A 154 6.98 8.02 17.60
N ARG A 155 7.06 7.06 18.49
CA ARG A 155 8.08 7.02 19.55
C ARG A 155 9.42 6.50 19.05
N LEU A 156 9.44 5.86 17.86
CA LEU A 156 10.66 5.37 17.24
C LEU A 156 11.47 6.53 16.66
N LEU A 157 12.78 6.45 16.82
CA LEU A 157 13.70 7.44 16.29
C LEU A 157 14.47 6.83 15.12
N PRO A 158 14.57 7.57 13.99
CA PRO A 158 15.36 7.13 12.84
C PRO A 158 16.80 6.82 13.25
N LYS A 159 17.29 5.67 12.82
CA LYS A 159 18.68 5.27 13.01
C LYS A 159 19.52 5.75 11.84
N ASN A 160 20.79 6.08 12.11
CA ASN A 160 21.73 6.37 11.05
C ASN A 160 22.17 5.04 10.40
N ASN A 161 21.67 4.77 9.20
CA ASN A 161 21.96 3.55 8.44
C ASN A 161 22.61 3.89 7.12
N ALA A 162 23.65 3.13 6.74
CA ALA A 162 24.11 3.09 5.37
C ALA A 162 23.20 2.17 4.57
N TYR A 163 22.56 2.72 3.54
CA TYR A 163 21.66 1.96 2.68
C TYR A 163 22.43 1.42 1.47
N PRO A 164 22.43 0.10 1.23
CA PRO A 164 22.92 -0.43 -0.04
C PRO A 164 22.01 0.03 -1.19
N LEU A 165 22.54 -0.05 -2.39
CA LEU A 165 21.77 0.27 -3.58
C LEU A 165 20.63 -0.75 -3.77
N PRO A 166 19.38 -0.30 -4.07
CA PRO A 166 18.20 -1.16 -4.05
C PRO A 166 17.98 -1.94 -5.37
N TRP A 167 19.06 -2.47 -5.96
CA TRP A 167 18.99 -3.27 -7.20
C TRP A 167 20.11 -4.30 -7.28
N LEU A 168 19.93 -5.26 -8.18
CA LEU A 168 20.95 -6.23 -8.56
C LEU A 168 21.49 -5.89 -9.95
N GLY A 169 22.82 -6.08 -10.14
CA GLY A 169 23.49 -5.76 -11.39
C GLY A 169 23.95 -4.30 -11.45
N GLY A 170 24.05 -3.76 -12.63
CA GLY A 170 24.57 -2.42 -12.87
C GLY A 170 26.01 -2.42 -13.36
N PRO A 171 26.67 -1.24 -13.40
CA PRO A 171 26.24 0.03 -12.80
C PRO A 171 25.08 0.71 -13.54
N PHE A 172 24.22 1.44 -12.80
CA PHE A 172 23.15 2.24 -13.37
C PHE A 172 23.37 3.73 -13.12
N ARG A 173 22.77 4.56 -13.98
CA ARG A 173 22.96 6.00 -13.92
C ARG A 173 21.96 6.64 -12.95
N LEU A 174 22.47 7.36 -11.95
CA LEU A 174 21.68 8.30 -11.16
C LEU A 174 21.32 9.51 -12.04
N THR A 175 20.05 9.72 -12.31
CA THR A 175 19.55 10.82 -13.14
C THR A 175 19.17 12.04 -12.32
N GLN A 176 18.72 11.83 -11.08
CA GLN A 176 18.46 12.91 -10.13
C GLN A 176 18.75 12.42 -8.70
N GLY A 177 19.45 13.22 -7.94
CA GLY A 177 19.75 12.98 -6.52
C GLY A 177 18.77 13.70 -5.58
N ALA A 178 19.04 13.56 -4.29
CA ALA A 178 18.30 14.27 -3.25
C ALA A 178 18.38 15.80 -3.44
N ASN A 179 17.28 16.50 -3.11
CA ASN A 179 17.10 17.93 -3.32
C ASN A 179 17.24 18.38 -4.79
N GLY A 180 17.07 17.45 -5.73
CA GLY A 180 17.15 17.74 -7.17
C GLY A 180 16.07 18.72 -7.61
N LYS A 181 16.47 19.66 -8.48
CA LYS A 181 15.62 20.79 -8.89
C LYS A 181 14.44 20.40 -9.78
N TYR A 182 14.45 19.22 -10.36
CA TYR A 182 13.44 18.81 -11.33
C TYR A 182 12.14 18.35 -10.65
N SER A 183 12.20 17.44 -9.66
CA SER A 183 11.04 16.91 -8.94
C SER A 183 11.27 16.72 -7.44
N HIS A 184 12.53 16.72 -6.96
CA HIS A 184 12.89 16.43 -5.58
C HIS A 184 12.94 17.66 -4.67
N PHE A 185 12.03 18.61 -4.87
CA PHE A 185 11.94 19.85 -4.09
C PHE A 185 10.77 19.86 -3.09
N THR A 186 9.89 18.85 -3.13
CA THR A 186 8.77 18.76 -2.19
C THR A 186 9.14 17.96 -0.93
N PRO A 187 8.46 18.16 0.21
CA PRO A 187 8.71 17.39 1.43
C PRO A 187 8.68 15.86 1.23
N LYS A 188 7.84 15.37 0.31
CA LYS A 188 7.71 13.93 0.02
C LYS A 188 8.86 13.39 -0.83
N GLY A 189 9.39 14.19 -1.76
CA GLY A 189 10.37 13.75 -2.75
C GLY A 189 11.80 14.21 -2.51
N ARG A 190 12.04 15.14 -1.56
CA ARG A 190 13.35 15.80 -1.41
C ARG A 190 14.55 14.87 -1.23
N TYR A 191 14.34 13.68 -0.71
CA TYR A 191 15.40 12.69 -0.46
C TYR A 191 15.36 11.51 -1.45
N ALA A 192 14.52 11.59 -2.47
CA ALA A 192 14.43 10.56 -3.49
C ALA A 192 15.66 10.54 -4.39
N LEU A 193 15.90 9.37 -4.98
CA LEU A 193 16.91 9.12 -5.99
C LEU A 193 16.22 8.57 -7.23
N ASP A 194 16.44 9.21 -8.38
CA ASP A 194 15.97 8.70 -9.67
C ASP A 194 17.10 7.97 -10.37
N ILE A 195 16.86 6.72 -10.71
CA ILE A 195 17.88 5.84 -11.27
C ILE A 195 17.35 5.26 -12.59
N ALA A 196 18.05 5.53 -13.67
CA ALA A 196 17.74 4.96 -14.99
C ALA A 196 18.27 3.54 -15.08
N MET A 197 17.37 2.57 -15.23
CA MET A 197 17.74 1.17 -15.40
C MET A 197 16.81 0.49 -16.41
N PRO A 198 17.23 -0.61 -17.05
CA PRO A 198 16.37 -1.38 -17.95
C PRO A 198 15.14 -1.93 -17.23
N VAL A 199 14.04 -2.05 -17.96
CA VAL A 199 12.86 -2.78 -17.50
C VAL A 199 13.25 -4.24 -17.21
N GLY A 200 12.75 -4.78 -16.10
CA GLY A 200 13.12 -6.12 -15.64
C GLY A 200 14.38 -6.17 -14.76
N THR A 201 15.02 -5.04 -14.48
CA THR A 201 16.08 -5.00 -13.48
C THR A 201 15.55 -5.39 -12.10
N PRO A 202 16.10 -6.42 -11.42
CA PRO A 202 15.64 -6.81 -10.10
C PRO A 202 15.86 -5.72 -9.07
N ILE A 203 14.78 -5.30 -8.41
CA ILE A 203 14.81 -4.34 -7.31
C ILE A 203 14.76 -5.11 -5.99
N VAL A 204 15.60 -4.70 -5.06
CA VAL A 204 15.68 -5.26 -3.72
C VAL A 204 15.43 -4.17 -2.68
N ALA A 205 14.88 -4.55 -1.53
CA ALA A 205 14.76 -3.60 -0.43
C ALA A 205 16.15 -3.18 0.07
N ALA A 206 16.41 -1.87 0.10
CA ALA A 206 17.68 -1.33 0.62
C ALA A 206 17.87 -1.61 2.12
N ARG A 207 16.81 -1.95 2.82
CA ARG A 207 16.83 -2.34 4.23
C ARG A 207 15.65 -3.25 4.54
N ALA A 208 15.86 -4.22 5.44
CA ALA A 208 14.82 -5.10 5.95
C ALA A 208 13.66 -4.30 6.59
N GLY A 209 12.46 -4.84 6.50
CA GLY A 209 11.28 -4.21 7.07
C GLY A 209 10.00 -4.98 6.74
N VAL A 210 8.86 -4.36 7.04
CA VAL A 210 7.53 -4.89 6.77
C VAL A 210 6.95 -4.21 5.53
N VAL A 211 6.55 -4.99 4.53
CA VAL A 211 5.82 -4.45 3.37
C VAL A 211 4.44 -3.99 3.85
N VAL A 212 4.17 -2.69 3.70
CA VAL A 212 2.94 -2.07 4.22
C VAL A 212 2.00 -1.62 3.12
N LYS A 213 2.49 -1.48 1.89
CA LYS A 213 1.66 -1.17 0.74
C LYS A 213 2.33 -1.61 -0.56
N ILE A 214 1.53 -2.16 -1.46
CA ILE A 214 1.92 -2.50 -2.84
C ILE A 214 0.86 -1.93 -3.80
N GLU A 215 1.30 -1.48 -4.96
CA GLU A 215 0.50 -1.23 -6.15
C GLU A 215 1.19 -1.93 -7.32
N ASN A 216 0.48 -2.82 -8.01
CA ASN A 216 1.02 -3.62 -9.10
C ASN A 216 0.06 -3.76 -10.30
N GLN A 217 -0.99 -2.92 -10.35
CA GLN A 217 -2.02 -3.00 -11.40
C GLN A 217 -1.88 -1.91 -12.46
N GLN A 218 -0.82 -1.10 -12.38
CA GLN A 218 -0.58 -0.03 -13.35
C GLN A 218 0.16 -0.59 -14.56
N SER A 219 -0.32 -0.27 -15.76
CA SER A 219 0.34 -0.59 -17.02
C SER A 219 0.52 0.67 -17.87
N GLY A 220 1.65 0.78 -18.53
CA GLY A 220 1.98 1.94 -19.37
C GLY A 220 2.03 3.26 -18.58
N ARG A 221 1.55 4.35 -19.17
CA ARG A 221 1.38 5.65 -18.49
C ARG A 221 0.01 5.69 -17.79
N GLY A 222 -0.16 4.90 -16.75
CA GLY A 222 -1.37 4.89 -15.94
C GLY A 222 -1.72 6.26 -15.33
N ASN A 223 -2.92 6.37 -14.78
CA ASN A 223 -3.41 7.61 -14.15
C ASN A 223 -2.74 7.92 -12.80
N ASN A 224 -2.03 6.95 -12.21
CA ASN A 224 -1.30 7.15 -10.97
C ASN A 224 0.14 7.56 -11.27
N PRO A 225 0.56 8.78 -10.92
CA PRO A 225 1.92 9.25 -11.18
C PRO A 225 3.00 8.47 -10.44
N SER A 226 2.66 7.70 -9.42
CA SER A 226 3.60 6.81 -8.71
C SER A 226 3.86 5.50 -9.46
N GLY A 227 3.02 5.14 -10.45
CA GLY A 227 3.07 3.85 -11.11
C GLY A 227 2.89 2.68 -10.14
N ASN A 228 3.46 1.54 -10.47
CA ASN A 228 3.59 0.43 -9.54
C ASN A 228 4.62 0.75 -8.46
N PHE A 229 4.35 0.35 -7.23
CA PHE A 229 5.24 0.67 -6.12
C PHE A 229 5.15 -0.33 -4.97
N VAL A 230 6.20 -0.33 -4.15
CA VAL A 230 6.25 -1.04 -2.87
C VAL A 230 6.68 -0.06 -1.77
N ARG A 231 6.05 -0.14 -0.60
CA ARG A 231 6.45 0.57 0.62
C ARG A 231 6.86 -0.41 1.70
N VAL A 232 8.02 -0.18 2.29
CA VAL A 232 8.59 -1.02 3.35
C VAL A 232 8.80 -0.17 4.59
N LEU A 233 8.15 -0.50 5.69
CA LEU A 233 8.35 0.12 7.00
C LEU A 233 9.49 -0.58 7.72
N HIS A 234 10.49 0.17 8.14
CA HIS A 234 11.66 -0.31 8.87
C HIS A 234 11.42 -0.31 10.39
N ASP A 235 12.29 -1.00 11.12
CA ASP A 235 12.23 -1.18 12.58
C ASP A 235 12.37 0.12 13.39
N ASP A 236 12.89 1.17 12.77
CA ASP A 236 13.08 2.50 13.36
C ASP A 236 11.99 3.53 12.95
N GLY A 237 10.92 3.07 12.32
CA GLY A 237 9.82 3.92 11.86
C GLY A 237 10.07 4.63 10.53
N THR A 238 11.27 4.55 9.95
CA THR A 238 11.52 5.07 8.59
C THR A 238 10.89 4.18 7.53
N MET A 239 10.69 4.69 6.33
CA MET A 239 10.04 3.97 5.25
C MET A 239 10.84 4.05 3.96
N GLY A 240 11.11 2.88 3.36
CA GLY A 240 11.59 2.77 1.98
C GLY A 240 10.40 2.78 1.02
N VAL A 241 10.47 3.59 -0.04
CA VAL A 241 9.44 3.67 -1.08
C VAL A 241 10.07 3.46 -2.43
N TYR A 242 9.66 2.42 -3.13
CA TYR A 242 10.16 2.02 -4.45
C TYR A 242 9.05 2.26 -5.46
N LEU A 243 9.23 3.25 -6.34
CA LEU A 243 8.23 3.71 -7.31
C LEU A 243 8.58 3.29 -8.73
N HIS A 244 7.60 3.38 -9.63
CA HIS A 244 7.74 3.13 -11.08
C HIS A 244 8.26 1.73 -11.39
N LEU A 245 7.84 0.75 -10.61
CA LEU A 245 8.15 -0.65 -10.82
C LEU A 245 7.34 -1.20 -12.01
N SER A 246 7.88 -2.22 -12.71
CA SER A 246 7.24 -2.91 -13.83
C SER A 246 6.78 -4.30 -13.45
#